data_25395d4e9a29a4ece5cc242a8acf98b4
#
_entry.id   25395d4e9a29a4ece5cc242a8acf98b4
#
_cell.length_a   1.000
_cell.length_b   1.000
_cell.length_c   1.000
_cell.angle_alpha   90.00
_cell.angle_beta   90.00
_cell.angle_gamma   90.00
#
_symmetry.space_group_name_H-M   'P 1'
#
loop_
_entity.id
_entity.type
_entity.pdbx_description
1 polymer ?
#
loop_
_entity_poly.entity_id
_entity_poly.type
_entity_poly.pdbx_seq_one_letter_code
_entity_poly.pdbx_strand_id
1 'polypeptide(L)'
;MSGRAKKIVHNKLVRDRIPNIIIGRGLSFKAHKLDNVEFKNELANKLVEEANEVAEKVHWLNHKCNQEPVSNEELKYDLEEITEELADVLEVYVNLVKSLKVKTSDIEKAADSKRIKNGGFEDKIFLEWVEDANEAFKKGNLK
;
A
#
# COMPACT_ATOMS: atom_id res chain seq x y z
N MET A 1 -20.84 -34.97 15.62
CA MET A 1 -19.53 -34.47 16.10
C MET A 1 -19.44 -32.99 15.74
N SER A 2 -19.57 -32.11 16.73
CA SER A 2 -19.44 -30.68 16.53
C SER A 2 -17.96 -30.34 16.37
N GLY A 3 -17.50 -30.21 15.14
CA GLY A 3 -16.15 -29.71 14.85
C GLY A 3 -16.03 -28.29 15.40
N ARG A 4 -15.14 -28.06 16.36
CA ARG A 4 -14.80 -26.71 16.84
C ARG A 4 -14.37 -25.88 15.64
N ALA A 5 -15.11 -24.81 15.32
CA ALA A 5 -14.73 -23.88 14.27
C ALA A 5 -13.30 -23.37 14.52
N LYS A 6 -12.42 -23.51 13.51
CA LYS A 6 -11.02 -23.07 13.60
C LYS A 6 -10.98 -21.54 13.64
N LYS A 7 -10.36 -20.98 14.69
CA LYS A 7 -10.13 -19.54 14.77
C LYS A 7 -8.95 -19.14 13.87
N ILE A 8 -9.16 -18.16 13.01
CA ILE A 8 -8.11 -17.53 12.20
C ILE A 8 -7.77 -16.21 12.86
N VAL A 9 -6.50 -16.00 13.19
CA VAL A 9 -6.02 -14.76 13.82
C VAL A 9 -5.50 -13.82 12.74
N HIS A 10 -6.04 -12.59 12.71
CA HIS A 10 -5.65 -11.57 11.75
C HIS A 10 -4.79 -10.47 12.37
N ASN A 11 -5.14 -9.99 13.58
CA ASN A 11 -4.43 -8.92 14.32
C ASN A 11 -4.10 -7.72 13.42
N LYS A 12 -5.08 -7.21 12.69
CA LYS A 12 -4.92 -6.11 11.76
C LYS A 12 -6.08 -5.14 11.79
N LEU A 13 -5.82 -3.90 11.41
CA LEU A 13 -6.85 -2.90 11.17
C LEU A 13 -7.73 -3.34 9.99
N VAL A 14 -9.04 -3.20 10.14
CA VAL A 14 -10.03 -3.51 9.11
C VAL A 14 -10.96 -2.31 8.87
N ARG A 15 -11.59 -2.25 7.69
CA ARG A 15 -12.58 -1.24 7.35
C ARG A 15 -13.82 -1.38 8.23
N ASP A 16 -14.51 -0.28 8.51
CA ASP A 16 -15.61 -0.17 9.49
C ASP A 16 -16.77 -1.16 9.28
N ARG A 17 -17.03 -1.55 8.04
CA ARG A 17 -18.12 -2.48 7.71
C ARG A 17 -17.74 -3.95 7.78
N ILE A 18 -16.47 -4.28 7.91
CA ILE A 18 -16.01 -5.68 7.93
C ILE A 18 -16.66 -6.49 9.06
N PRO A 19 -16.79 -5.97 10.31
CA PRO A 19 -17.53 -6.69 11.36
C PRO A 19 -18.96 -7.07 10.96
N ASN A 20 -19.70 -6.15 10.33
CA ASN A 20 -21.07 -6.41 9.87
C ASN A 20 -21.12 -7.45 8.75
N ILE A 21 -20.16 -7.45 7.85
CA ILE A 21 -20.03 -8.46 6.77
C ILE A 21 -19.78 -9.84 7.37
N ILE A 22 -18.92 -9.95 8.40
CA ILE A 22 -18.63 -11.21 9.10
C ILE A 22 -19.91 -11.75 9.76
N ILE A 23 -20.67 -10.90 10.46
CA ILE A 23 -21.96 -11.27 11.08
C ILE A 23 -22.93 -11.73 10.00
N GLY A 24 -23.05 -11.00 8.90
CA GLY A 24 -23.94 -11.34 7.78
C GLY A 24 -23.64 -12.71 7.14
N ARG A 25 -22.41 -13.20 7.29
CA ARG A 25 -22.00 -14.55 6.87
C ARG A 25 -22.22 -15.62 7.93
N GLY A 26 -22.84 -15.29 9.07
CA GLY A 26 -23.06 -16.21 10.19
C GLY A 26 -21.80 -16.59 10.95
N LEU A 27 -20.72 -15.80 10.83
CA LEU A 27 -19.45 -16.04 11.51
C LEU A 27 -19.34 -15.19 12.78
N SER A 28 -18.59 -15.67 13.76
CA SER A 28 -18.26 -14.92 14.97
C SER A 28 -16.87 -14.32 14.87
N PHE A 29 -16.67 -13.16 15.49
CA PHE A 29 -15.37 -12.47 15.55
C PHE A 29 -15.13 -11.86 16.93
N LYS A 30 -13.89 -11.46 17.17
CA LYS A 30 -13.51 -10.59 18.29
C LYS A 30 -12.75 -9.40 17.73
N ALA A 31 -13.19 -8.20 18.05
CA ALA A 31 -12.55 -6.95 17.67
C ALA A 31 -12.63 -5.96 18.85
N HIS A 32 -11.81 -4.91 18.80
CA HIS A 32 -11.87 -3.78 19.72
C HIS A 32 -11.53 -2.50 18.94
N LYS A 33 -11.88 -1.36 19.50
CA LYS A 33 -11.51 -0.04 18.96
C LYS A 33 -10.13 0.34 19.48
N LEU A 34 -9.30 0.85 18.58
CA LEU A 34 -7.96 1.35 18.91
C LEU A 34 -8.04 2.76 19.50
N ASP A 35 -7.07 3.13 20.33
CA ASP A 35 -6.84 4.52 20.67
C ASP A 35 -6.14 5.28 19.52
N ASN A 36 -5.96 6.60 19.67
CA ASN A 36 -5.41 7.44 18.61
C ASN A 36 -3.94 7.13 18.28
N VAL A 37 -3.16 6.60 19.21
CA VAL A 37 -1.75 6.24 18.99
C VAL A 37 -1.66 4.90 18.27
N GLU A 38 -2.36 3.91 18.78
CA GLU A 38 -2.48 2.59 18.17
C GLU A 38 -3.03 2.69 16.75
N PHE A 39 -4.08 3.51 16.53
CA PHE A 39 -4.69 3.70 15.21
C PHE A 39 -3.70 4.26 14.18
N LYS A 40 -2.85 5.23 14.54
CA LYS A 40 -1.81 5.75 13.64
C LYS A 40 -0.77 4.69 13.29
N ASN A 41 -0.35 3.89 14.27
CA ASN A 41 0.59 2.81 14.06
C ASN A 41 0.00 1.75 13.11
N GLU A 42 -1.26 1.37 13.33
CA GLU A 42 -1.92 0.39 12.49
C GLU A 42 -2.23 0.91 11.07
N LEU A 43 -2.49 2.21 10.91
CA LEU A 43 -2.56 2.83 9.58
C LEU A 43 -1.21 2.79 8.86
N ALA A 44 -0.10 3.03 9.56
CA ALA A 44 1.23 2.92 8.99
C ALA A 44 1.56 1.48 8.56
N ASN A 45 1.22 0.49 9.40
CA ASN A 45 1.36 -0.93 9.07
C ASN A 45 0.51 -1.30 7.86
N LYS A 46 -0.73 -0.82 7.83
CA LYS A 46 -1.68 -1.06 6.73
C LYS A 46 -1.19 -0.45 5.41
N LEU A 47 -0.57 0.75 5.44
CA LEU A 47 0.01 1.35 4.24
C LEU A 47 1.10 0.47 3.62
N VAL A 48 1.94 -0.17 4.44
CA VAL A 48 2.95 -1.11 3.96
C VAL A 48 2.30 -2.38 3.41
N GLU A 49 1.27 -2.90 4.07
CA GLU A 49 0.50 -4.07 3.60
C GLU A 49 -0.05 -3.82 2.20
N GLU A 50 -0.84 -2.74 2.01
CA GLU A 50 -1.48 -2.43 0.72
C GLU A 50 -0.45 -2.10 -0.38
N ALA A 51 0.64 -1.41 -0.05
CA ALA A 51 1.71 -1.14 -1.01
C ALA A 51 2.41 -2.43 -1.48
N ASN A 52 2.57 -3.42 -0.60
CA ASN A 52 3.10 -4.73 -0.97
C ASN A 52 2.13 -5.49 -1.89
N GLU A 53 0.82 -5.44 -1.63
CA GLU A 53 -0.20 -6.08 -2.48
C GLU A 53 -0.19 -5.47 -3.90
N VAL A 54 -0.07 -4.14 -4.03
CA VAL A 54 0.16 -3.48 -5.33
C VAL A 54 1.42 -4.01 -6.00
N ALA A 55 2.55 -4.06 -5.28
CA ALA A 55 3.83 -4.49 -5.84
C ALA A 55 3.78 -5.95 -6.33
N GLU A 56 3.17 -6.85 -5.56
CA GLU A 56 2.99 -8.26 -5.93
C GLU A 56 2.19 -8.39 -7.22
N LYS A 57 1.07 -7.69 -7.36
CA LYS A 57 0.23 -7.72 -8.56
C LYS A 57 0.95 -7.14 -9.79
N VAL A 58 1.70 -6.04 -9.63
CA VAL A 58 2.51 -5.47 -10.72
C VAL A 58 3.61 -6.43 -11.15
N HIS A 59 4.32 -7.05 -10.22
CA HIS A 59 5.35 -8.04 -10.52
C HIS A 59 4.77 -9.27 -11.24
N TRP A 60 3.60 -9.73 -10.78
CA TRP A 60 2.90 -10.84 -11.42
C TRP A 60 2.48 -10.51 -12.85
N LEU A 61 1.88 -9.33 -13.08
CA LEU A 61 1.51 -8.87 -14.42
C LEU A 61 2.72 -8.82 -15.35
N ASN A 62 3.84 -8.24 -14.91
CA ASN A 62 5.06 -8.16 -15.70
C ASN A 62 5.64 -9.56 -16.00
N HIS A 63 5.62 -10.45 -15.01
CA HIS A 63 6.07 -11.85 -15.22
C HIS A 63 5.21 -12.54 -16.27
N LYS A 64 3.88 -12.45 -16.16
CA LYS A 64 2.92 -13.02 -17.11
C LYS A 64 3.13 -12.49 -18.54
N CYS A 65 3.25 -11.17 -18.70
CA CYS A 65 3.48 -10.54 -20.00
C CYS A 65 4.82 -10.94 -20.66
N ASN A 66 5.82 -11.34 -19.87
CA ASN A 66 7.12 -11.79 -20.37
C ASN A 66 7.13 -13.28 -20.77
N GLN A 67 6.17 -14.09 -20.29
CA GLN A 67 6.14 -15.51 -20.56
C GLN A 67 5.31 -15.85 -21.81
N GLU A 68 4.14 -15.24 -21.96
CA GLU A 68 3.18 -15.54 -23.01
C GLU A 68 2.45 -14.27 -23.48
N PRO A 69 1.90 -14.25 -24.71
CA PRO A 69 1.01 -13.19 -25.15
C PRO A 69 -0.25 -13.16 -24.27
N VAL A 70 -0.49 -12.05 -23.60
CA VAL A 70 -1.66 -11.84 -22.74
C VAL A 70 -2.79 -11.26 -23.58
N SER A 71 -4.00 -11.81 -23.46
CA SER A 71 -5.18 -11.25 -24.12
C SER A 71 -5.58 -9.91 -23.54
N ASN A 72 -6.30 -9.08 -24.32
CA ASN A 72 -6.79 -7.79 -23.84
C ASN A 72 -7.75 -7.92 -22.64
N GLU A 73 -8.51 -9.01 -22.58
CA GLU A 73 -9.46 -9.27 -21.49
C GLU A 73 -8.71 -9.61 -20.19
N GLU A 74 -7.69 -10.45 -20.26
CA GLU A 74 -6.84 -10.77 -19.11
C GLU A 74 -6.06 -9.56 -18.61
N LEU A 75 -5.49 -8.76 -19.54
CA LEU A 75 -4.80 -7.53 -19.18
C LEU A 75 -5.76 -6.54 -18.48
N LYS A 76 -6.98 -6.41 -18.98
CA LYS A 76 -7.99 -5.56 -18.37
C LYS A 76 -8.32 -6.03 -16.95
N TYR A 77 -8.51 -7.32 -16.75
CA TYR A 77 -8.77 -7.91 -15.44
C TYR A 77 -7.62 -7.64 -14.45
N ASP A 78 -6.38 -7.90 -14.85
CA ASP A 78 -5.19 -7.66 -14.02
C ASP A 78 -5.04 -6.17 -13.65
N LEU A 79 -5.36 -5.25 -14.58
CA LEU A 79 -5.35 -3.81 -14.31
C LEU A 79 -6.49 -3.37 -13.38
N GLU A 80 -7.66 -3.99 -13.47
CA GLU A 80 -8.77 -3.76 -12.53
C GLU A 80 -8.36 -4.18 -11.12
N GLU A 81 -7.74 -5.35 -10.94
CA GLU A 81 -7.22 -5.80 -9.66
C GLU A 81 -6.15 -4.86 -9.07
N ILE A 82 -5.19 -4.42 -9.90
CA ILE A 82 -4.17 -3.44 -9.46
C ILE A 82 -4.85 -2.12 -9.06
N THR A 83 -5.90 -1.71 -9.77
CA THR A 83 -6.66 -0.50 -9.45
C THR A 83 -7.33 -0.60 -8.09
N GLU A 84 -7.87 -1.77 -7.72
CA GLU A 84 -8.46 -2.00 -6.40
C GLU A 84 -7.41 -1.86 -5.28
N GLU A 85 -6.23 -2.46 -5.45
CA GLU A 85 -5.15 -2.32 -4.45
C GLU A 85 -4.64 -0.87 -4.35
N LEU A 86 -4.54 -0.15 -5.47
CA LEU A 86 -4.19 1.27 -5.43
C LEU A 86 -5.26 2.11 -4.72
N ALA A 87 -6.55 1.73 -4.83
CA ALA A 87 -7.63 2.37 -4.09
C ALA A 87 -7.52 2.09 -2.58
N ASP A 88 -7.07 0.91 -2.18
CA ASP A 88 -6.81 0.58 -0.77
C ASP A 88 -5.63 1.39 -0.21
N VAL A 89 -4.53 1.53 -0.96
CA VAL A 89 -3.43 2.45 -0.62
C VAL A 89 -3.93 3.88 -0.44
N LEU A 90 -4.77 4.38 -1.35
CA LEU A 90 -5.32 5.72 -1.28
C LEU A 90 -6.20 5.92 -0.04
N GLU A 91 -7.05 4.96 0.31
CA GLU A 91 -7.91 5.03 1.49
C GLU A 91 -7.07 5.08 2.77
N VAL A 92 -6.04 4.24 2.89
CA VAL A 92 -5.13 4.24 4.04
C VAL A 92 -4.36 5.56 4.11
N TYR A 93 -3.83 6.05 2.99
CA TYR A 93 -3.15 7.34 2.90
C TYR A 93 -4.02 8.49 3.40
N VAL A 94 -5.25 8.60 2.93
CA VAL A 94 -6.19 9.66 3.35
C VAL A 94 -6.45 9.62 4.85
N ASN A 95 -6.65 8.44 5.42
CA ASN A 95 -6.89 8.28 6.86
C ASN A 95 -5.63 8.60 7.69
N LEU A 96 -4.44 8.23 7.20
CA LEU A 96 -3.17 8.56 7.85
C LEU A 96 -2.93 10.07 7.87
N VAL A 97 -3.12 10.75 6.75
CA VAL A 97 -3.00 12.22 6.63
C VAL A 97 -3.94 12.93 7.62
N LYS A 98 -5.22 12.52 7.68
CA LYS A 98 -6.19 13.03 8.65
C LYS A 98 -5.76 12.80 10.10
N SER A 99 -5.32 11.59 10.39
CA SER A 99 -4.89 11.17 11.74
C SER A 99 -3.67 11.94 12.23
N LEU A 100 -2.75 12.27 11.33
CA LEU A 100 -1.55 13.08 11.58
C LEU A 100 -1.84 14.59 11.58
N LYS A 101 -3.04 15.01 11.16
CA LYS A 101 -3.42 16.42 11.01
C LYS A 101 -2.51 17.22 10.06
N VAL A 102 -1.94 16.53 9.06
CA VAL A 102 -1.15 17.17 8.00
C VAL A 102 -2.11 17.72 6.95
N LYS A 103 -1.82 18.89 6.41
CA LYS A 103 -2.61 19.47 5.33
C LYS A 103 -2.20 18.84 3.99
N THR A 104 -3.17 18.41 3.21
CA THR A 104 -2.94 17.86 1.86
C THR A 104 -2.14 18.84 0.99
N SER A 105 -2.46 20.15 1.08
CA SER A 105 -1.72 21.18 0.35
C SER A 105 -0.23 21.26 0.70
N ASP A 106 0.17 20.92 1.92
CA ASP A 106 1.57 20.93 2.32
C ASP A 106 2.31 19.70 1.74
N ILE A 107 1.62 18.57 1.65
CA ILE A 107 2.12 17.36 0.98
C ILE A 107 2.30 17.62 -0.52
N GLU A 108 1.32 18.23 -1.18
CA GLU A 108 1.36 18.59 -2.60
C GLU A 108 2.53 19.54 -2.89
N LYS A 109 2.68 20.62 -2.11
CA LYS A 109 3.82 21.55 -2.24
C LYS A 109 5.17 20.87 -2.05
N ALA A 110 5.28 19.95 -1.07
CA ALA A 110 6.50 19.19 -0.86
C ALA A 110 6.81 18.25 -2.04
N ALA A 111 5.79 17.62 -2.62
CA ALA A 111 5.93 16.77 -3.80
C ALA A 111 6.39 17.58 -5.02
N ASP A 112 5.77 18.75 -5.26
CA ASP A 112 6.14 19.64 -6.36
C ASP A 112 7.57 20.18 -6.19
N SER A 113 7.95 20.60 -4.99
CA SER A 113 9.31 21.05 -4.69
C SER A 113 10.35 19.96 -4.96
N LYS A 114 10.06 18.71 -4.60
CA LYS A 114 10.94 17.57 -4.88
C LYS A 114 11.02 17.29 -6.38
N ARG A 115 9.90 17.38 -7.10
CA ARG A 115 9.86 17.18 -8.56
C ARG A 115 10.68 18.24 -9.28
N ILE A 116 10.58 19.51 -8.86
CA ILE A 116 11.38 20.62 -9.44
C ILE A 116 12.87 20.39 -9.16
N LYS A 117 13.23 19.97 -7.96
CA LYS A 117 14.62 19.80 -7.56
C LYS A 117 15.27 18.54 -8.13
N ASN A 118 14.59 17.42 -8.11
CA ASN A 118 15.15 16.10 -8.35
C ASN A 118 14.65 15.45 -9.65
N GLY A 119 13.66 16.05 -10.32
CA GLY A 119 12.95 15.44 -11.46
C GLY A 119 11.85 14.46 -11.05
N GLY A 120 11.20 13.89 -12.04
CA GLY A 120 10.27 12.77 -11.89
C GLY A 120 10.96 11.44 -12.18
N PHE A 121 10.19 10.49 -12.73
CA PHE A 121 10.67 9.15 -13.09
C PHE A 121 10.54 8.86 -14.59
N GLU A 122 10.36 9.88 -15.40
CA GLU A 122 10.08 9.77 -16.83
C GLU A 122 11.25 9.15 -17.61
N ASP A 123 12.50 9.42 -17.17
CA ASP A 123 13.71 8.90 -17.80
C ASP A 123 14.03 7.46 -17.40
N LYS A 124 13.31 6.86 -16.45
CA LYS A 124 13.43 5.46 -16.01
C LYS A 124 14.86 5.08 -15.59
N ILE A 125 15.57 6.00 -14.92
CA ILE A 125 16.96 5.83 -14.53
C ILE A 125 17.06 4.87 -13.34
N PHE A 126 17.84 3.80 -13.50
CA PHE A 126 18.20 2.89 -12.43
C PHE A 126 19.66 3.13 -12.05
N LEU A 127 19.91 3.66 -10.85
CA LEU A 127 21.24 3.94 -10.35
C LEU A 127 21.88 2.66 -9.78
N GLU A 128 22.94 2.18 -10.40
CA GLU A 128 23.65 0.98 -9.97
C GLU A 128 24.65 1.27 -8.84
N TRP A 129 25.52 2.28 -9.02
CA TRP A 129 26.51 2.66 -8.02
C TRP A 129 26.93 4.13 -8.17
N VAL A 130 27.55 4.67 -7.13
CA VAL A 130 28.15 6.00 -7.11
C VAL A 130 29.54 5.87 -6.47
N GLU A 131 30.56 6.45 -7.11
CA GLU A 131 31.84 6.69 -6.45
C GLU A 131 31.71 7.89 -5.50
N ASP A 132 31.92 7.65 -4.22
CA ASP A 132 31.93 8.70 -3.21
C ASP A 132 33.26 8.74 -2.46
N ALA A 133 34.16 9.58 -2.92
CA ALA A 133 35.49 9.76 -2.31
C ALA A 133 35.42 10.40 -0.89
N ASN A 134 34.29 11.01 -0.53
CA ASN A 134 34.14 11.79 0.70
C ASN A 134 33.00 11.30 1.61
N GLU A 135 32.45 10.12 1.38
CA GLU A 135 31.26 9.60 2.07
C GLU A 135 30.05 10.57 2.08
N ALA A 136 29.97 11.51 1.12
CA ALA A 136 28.91 12.52 1.05
C ALA A 136 27.55 11.93 0.70
N PHE A 137 27.53 10.78 0.02
CA PHE A 137 26.31 10.07 -0.39
C PHE A 137 26.03 8.87 0.52
N LYS A 138 25.85 9.12 1.83
CA LYS A 138 25.32 8.07 2.71
C LYS A 138 23.92 7.65 2.28
N LYS A 139 23.59 6.37 2.46
CA LYS A 139 22.26 5.80 2.17
C LYS A 139 21.16 6.72 2.70
N GLY A 140 20.41 7.37 1.82
CA GLY A 140 19.29 8.28 2.15
C GLY A 140 19.42 9.70 1.61
N ASN A 141 20.58 10.16 1.15
CA ASN A 141 20.76 11.52 0.61
C ASN A 141 20.38 11.66 -0.88
N LEU A 142 20.00 10.56 -1.54
CA LEU A 142 19.55 10.50 -2.95
C LEU A 142 18.02 10.47 -3.10
N LYS A 143 17.30 10.91 -2.05
CA LYS A 143 15.81 10.98 -2.11
C LYS A 143 15.34 12.34 -2.57
#